data_69b2565fb6f8aa6466a1d35cf79bf49c
#
_entry.id   69b2565fb6f8aa6466a1d35cf79bf49c
#
_cell.length_a   1.000
_cell.length_b   1.000
_cell.length_c   1.000
_cell.angle_alpha   90.00
_cell.angle_beta   90.00
_cell.angle_gamma   90.00
#
_symmetry.space_group_name_H-M   'P 1'
#
loop_
_entity.id
_entity.type
_entity.pdbx_description
1 polymer ?
#
loop_
_entity_poly.entity_id
_entity_poly.type
_entity_poly.pdbx_seq_one_letter_code
_entity_poly.pdbx_strand_id
1 'polypeptide(L)'
;DLLLFMKNVCLNRKYITTFCLLLTSCYTLTAQEWPEIQPEARPATRWWWMGSAVDEVNLTYNLEEYAKAGLGGVEITPIYGVQGNDANNLSFLSPEWMKMLRHTQDEGKRLGIEIDMNTGTGWPFGGPEVDMKDAATKAIFQSYQVKGGEAVSLDVSVRDKRQKPVAHLSCAMAYSDKKHCLNLTSYVHDGILQWQVPEGKWEIVVLYVGKTFQKVKRAAPG
;
A
#
# COMPACT_ATOMS: atom_id res chain seq x y z
N ASP A 1 32.71 -72.02 -38.15
CA ASP A 1 33.43 -71.15 -37.18
C ASP A 1 33.27 -69.67 -37.45
N LEU A 2 33.02 -69.26 -38.69
CA LEU A 2 32.73 -67.83 -39.04
C LEU A 2 31.42 -67.36 -38.45
N LEU A 3 30.41 -68.21 -38.41
CA LEU A 3 29.08 -67.88 -37.82
C LEU A 3 29.14 -67.68 -36.31
N LEU A 4 30.03 -68.44 -35.61
CA LEU A 4 30.25 -68.29 -34.17
C LEU A 4 30.98 -66.97 -33.84
N PHE A 5 31.96 -66.62 -34.68
CA PHE A 5 32.70 -65.37 -34.56
C PHE A 5 31.78 -64.15 -34.81
N MET A 6 30.96 -64.21 -35.86
CA MET A 6 30.00 -63.15 -36.17
C MET A 6 28.93 -63.00 -35.08
N LYS A 7 28.45 -64.06 -34.45
CA LYS A 7 27.55 -64.02 -33.30
C LYS A 7 28.19 -63.36 -32.10
N ASN A 8 29.44 -63.67 -31.80
CA ASN A 8 30.15 -63.05 -30.67
C ASN A 8 30.42 -61.53 -30.90
N VAL A 9 30.77 -61.15 -32.15
CA VAL A 9 30.97 -59.75 -32.49
C VAL A 9 29.62 -58.92 -32.45
N CYS A 10 28.55 -59.56 -32.92
CA CYS A 10 27.22 -58.95 -32.83
C CYS A 10 26.75 -58.82 -31.38
N LEU A 11 27.01 -59.78 -30.51
CA LEU A 11 26.66 -59.73 -29.09
C LEU A 11 27.47 -58.67 -28.36
N ASN A 12 28.77 -58.59 -28.63
CA ASN A 12 29.62 -57.50 -28.08
C ASN A 12 29.18 -56.12 -28.53
N ARG A 13 28.80 -55.97 -29.78
CA ARG A 13 28.32 -54.69 -30.31
C ARG A 13 27.03 -54.20 -29.63
N LYS A 14 26.10 -55.11 -29.32
CA LYS A 14 24.88 -54.80 -28.56
C LYS A 14 25.21 -54.35 -27.13
N TYR A 15 26.12 -55.01 -26.45
CA TYR A 15 26.54 -54.64 -25.11
C TYR A 15 27.31 -53.30 -25.09
N ILE A 16 28.15 -53.06 -26.09
CA ILE A 16 28.86 -51.78 -26.24
C ILE A 16 27.87 -50.67 -26.49
N THR A 17 26.89 -50.85 -27.38
CA THR A 17 25.86 -49.84 -27.66
C THR A 17 24.99 -49.54 -26.43
N THR A 18 24.61 -50.60 -25.69
CA THR A 18 23.82 -50.42 -24.44
C THR A 18 24.64 -49.72 -23.35
N PHE A 19 25.93 -50.06 -23.22
CA PHE A 19 26.83 -49.41 -22.27
C PHE A 19 27.12 -47.97 -22.63
N CYS A 20 27.29 -47.61 -23.92
CA CYS A 20 27.41 -46.25 -24.38
C CYS A 20 26.11 -45.43 -24.15
N LEU A 21 24.94 -46.03 -24.38
CA LEU A 21 23.64 -45.40 -24.08
C LEU A 21 23.44 -45.17 -22.58
N LEU A 22 23.87 -46.10 -21.73
CA LEU A 22 23.83 -45.89 -20.28
C LEU A 22 24.82 -44.82 -19.81
N LEU A 23 26.02 -44.75 -20.38
CA LEU A 23 26.98 -43.70 -20.08
C LEU A 23 26.48 -42.33 -20.54
N THR A 24 25.88 -42.18 -21.72
CA THR A 24 25.30 -40.92 -22.19
C THR A 24 24.09 -40.51 -21.32
N SER A 25 23.27 -41.43 -20.85
CA SER A 25 22.20 -41.16 -19.89
C SER A 25 22.71 -40.64 -18.53
N CYS A 26 23.86 -41.09 -18.07
CA CYS A 26 24.47 -40.58 -16.83
C CYS A 26 24.99 -39.15 -16.94
N TYR A 27 25.44 -38.73 -18.15
CA TYR A 27 25.90 -37.36 -18.36
C TYR A 27 24.76 -36.34 -18.51
N THR A 28 23.54 -36.79 -18.77
CA THR A 28 22.36 -35.90 -18.89
C THR A 28 21.62 -35.75 -17.57
N LEU A 29 21.99 -36.43 -16.51
CA LEU A 29 21.47 -36.29 -15.16
C LEU A 29 22.30 -35.26 -14.34
N THR A 30 22.74 -34.18 -14.94
CA THR A 30 23.09 -33.02 -14.13
C THR A 30 21.78 -32.58 -13.52
N ALA A 31 21.60 -32.83 -12.22
CA ALA A 31 20.52 -32.20 -11.46
C ALA A 31 20.58 -30.70 -11.78
N GLN A 32 19.49 -30.14 -12.26
CA GLN A 32 19.40 -28.71 -12.48
C GLN A 32 19.75 -28.07 -11.15
N GLU A 33 20.91 -27.44 -11.06
CA GLU A 33 21.27 -26.71 -9.85
C GLU A 33 20.17 -25.68 -9.60
N TRP A 34 19.63 -25.69 -8.42
CA TRP A 34 18.65 -24.71 -8.02
C TRP A 34 19.31 -23.32 -8.11
N PRO A 35 18.68 -22.34 -8.74
CA PRO A 35 19.28 -21.02 -8.86
C PRO A 35 19.60 -20.45 -7.48
N GLU A 36 20.69 -19.71 -7.37
CA GLU A 36 21.06 -19.03 -6.15
C GLU A 36 19.93 -18.09 -5.69
N ILE A 37 19.56 -18.21 -4.41
CA ILE A 37 18.45 -17.41 -3.86
C ILE A 37 18.92 -15.97 -3.75
N GLN A 38 18.38 -15.11 -4.61
CA GLN A 38 18.61 -13.68 -4.57
C GLN A 38 17.88 -13.06 -3.36
N PRO A 39 18.37 -11.93 -2.80
CA PRO A 39 17.72 -11.25 -1.66
C PRO A 39 16.23 -10.99 -1.88
N GLU A 40 15.83 -10.60 -3.09
CA GLU A 40 14.45 -10.28 -3.48
C GLU A 40 13.52 -11.50 -3.47
N ALA A 41 14.09 -12.70 -3.56
CA ALA A 41 13.34 -13.97 -3.49
C ALA A 41 13.18 -14.50 -2.05
N ARG A 42 13.80 -13.86 -1.07
CA ARG A 42 13.67 -14.21 0.35
C ARG A 42 12.40 -13.62 0.94
N PRO A 43 11.81 -14.26 1.95
CA PRO A 43 10.65 -13.71 2.64
C PRO A 43 10.98 -12.40 3.34
N ALA A 44 10.02 -11.48 3.38
CA ALA A 44 10.09 -10.25 4.15
C ALA A 44 9.03 -10.25 5.24
N THR A 45 9.23 -9.43 6.28
CA THR A 45 8.28 -9.30 7.38
C THR A 45 8.02 -7.86 7.75
N ARG A 46 6.82 -7.60 8.31
CA ARG A 46 6.53 -6.32 8.94
C ARG A 46 7.21 -6.24 10.30
N TRP A 47 7.85 -5.10 10.57
CA TRP A 47 8.57 -4.85 11.80
C TRP A 47 7.96 -3.70 12.57
N TRP A 48 7.20 -4.03 13.60
CA TRP A 48 6.48 -3.06 14.41
C TRP A 48 7.42 -2.31 15.35
N TRP A 49 7.53 -1.01 15.18
CA TRP A 49 8.19 -0.11 16.11
C TRP A 49 7.14 0.48 17.06
N MET A 50 6.82 -0.27 18.12
CA MET A 50 5.81 0.10 19.10
C MET A 50 6.25 1.34 19.88
N GLY A 51 5.59 2.51 19.68
CA GLY A 51 6.00 3.81 20.22
C GLY A 51 7.33 4.29 19.66
N SER A 52 7.86 3.59 18.64
CA SER A 52 9.26 3.77 18.21
C SER A 52 10.26 3.70 19.37
N ALA A 53 9.96 2.89 20.39
CA ALA A 53 10.84 2.64 21.55
C ALA A 53 11.97 1.68 21.12
N VAL A 54 12.91 2.19 20.34
CA VAL A 54 14.01 1.44 19.74
C VAL A 54 15.35 2.09 20.05
N ASP A 55 16.40 1.29 20.06
CA ASP A 55 17.80 1.71 20.23
C ASP A 55 18.72 0.93 19.30
N GLU A 56 19.93 1.46 19.07
CA GLU A 56 20.90 0.90 18.14
C GLU A 56 21.25 -0.56 18.44
N VAL A 57 21.39 -0.93 19.72
CA VAL A 57 21.80 -2.28 20.13
C VAL A 57 20.72 -3.30 19.79
N ASN A 58 19.48 -2.98 20.15
CA ASN A 58 18.34 -3.88 19.88
C ASN A 58 17.97 -3.92 18.39
N LEU A 59 18.14 -2.81 17.66
CA LEU A 59 17.93 -2.78 16.20
C LEU A 59 18.93 -3.68 15.50
N THR A 60 20.23 -3.57 15.82
CA THR A 60 21.27 -4.46 15.29
C THR A 60 20.98 -5.92 15.62
N TYR A 61 20.69 -6.23 16.89
CA TYR A 61 20.40 -7.60 17.32
C TYR A 61 19.21 -8.22 16.53
N ASN A 62 18.10 -7.48 16.41
CA ASN A 62 16.95 -8.00 15.67
C ASN A 62 17.26 -8.25 14.18
N LEU A 63 17.98 -7.33 13.53
CA LEU A 63 18.33 -7.51 12.12
C LEU A 63 19.28 -8.71 11.91
N GLU A 64 20.22 -8.93 12.84
CA GLU A 64 21.08 -10.13 12.80
C GLU A 64 20.28 -11.41 12.95
N GLU A 65 19.30 -11.46 13.84
CA GLU A 65 18.41 -12.62 13.99
C GLU A 65 17.52 -12.82 12.75
N TYR A 66 17.03 -11.76 12.14
CA TYR A 66 16.26 -11.83 10.88
C TYR A 66 17.14 -12.35 9.72
N ALA A 67 18.37 -11.86 9.61
CA ALA A 67 19.32 -12.37 8.62
C ALA A 67 19.62 -13.88 8.81
N LYS A 68 19.87 -14.30 10.06
CA LYS A 68 20.08 -15.71 10.41
C LYS A 68 18.86 -16.59 10.09
N ALA A 69 17.65 -16.03 10.25
CA ALA A 69 16.41 -16.69 9.90
C ALA A 69 16.15 -16.76 8.38
N GLY A 70 16.98 -16.11 7.57
CA GLY A 70 16.87 -16.13 6.10
C GLY A 70 15.92 -15.08 5.52
N LEU A 71 15.54 -14.05 6.29
CA LEU A 71 14.75 -12.96 5.77
C LEU A 71 15.56 -12.08 4.79
N GLY A 72 14.91 -11.63 3.72
CA GLY A 72 15.47 -10.70 2.74
C GLY A 72 15.09 -9.26 2.97
N GLY A 73 14.04 -8.98 3.74
CA GLY A 73 13.59 -7.63 3.99
C GLY A 73 12.71 -7.45 5.22
N VAL A 74 12.60 -6.22 5.69
CA VAL A 74 11.69 -5.79 6.76
C VAL A 74 10.99 -4.49 6.39
N GLU A 75 9.70 -4.36 6.73
CA GLU A 75 8.94 -3.11 6.63
C GLU A 75 8.79 -2.48 8.01
N ILE A 76 9.52 -1.39 8.27
CA ILE A 76 9.38 -0.63 9.51
C ILE A 76 7.96 -0.05 9.57
N THR A 77 7.25 -0.36 10.64
CA THR A 77 5.89 0.16 10.88
C THR A 77 5.85 0.84 12.25
N PRO A 78 6.10 2.16 12.30
CA PRO A 78 5.95 2.94 13.52
C PRO A 78 4.48 2.98 13.92
N ILE A 79 4.17 2.66 15.17
CA ILE A 79 2.80 2.68 15.70
C ILE A 79 2.79 3.19 17.15
N TYR A 80 1.59 3.29 17.71
CA TYR A 80 1.39 3.66 19.12
C TYR A 80 2.22 2.79 20.08
N GLY A 81 2.62 3.37 21.20
CA GLY A 81 3.45 2.73 22.21
C GLY A 81 2.73 1.71 23.07
N VAL A 82 3.50 0.97 23.83
CA VAL A 82 3.03 0.07 24.87
C VAL A 82 2.78 0.88 26.13
N GLN A 83 1.62 0.73 26.74
CA GLN A 83 1.29 1.39 27.99
C GLN A 83 2.34 1.07 29.08
N GLY A 84 2.83 2.10 29.74
CA GLY A 84 3.86 1.98 30.78
C GLY A 84 5.31 2.00 30.25
N ASN A 85 5.51 2.17 28.93
CA ASN A 85 6.84 2.32 28.32
C ASN A 85 7.02 3.70 27.65
N ASP A 86 6.17 4.66 27.97
CA ASP A 86 6.10 5.96 27.29
C ASP A 86 7.44 6.75 27.34
N ALA A 87 8.21 6.56 28.42
CA ALA A 87 9.50 7.23 28.60
C ALA A 87 10.56 6.83 27.54
N ASN A 88 10.38 5.69 26.88
CA ASN A 88 11.29 5.19 25.86
C ASN A 88 10.80 5.48 24.44
N ASN A 89 9.60 6.05 24.28
CA ASN A 89 9.06 6.37 22.98
C ASN A 89 9.86 7.49 22.31
N LEU A 90 10.14 7.31 21.01
CA LEU A 90 10.74 8.36 20.18
C LEU A 90 9.64 9.04 19.37
N SER A 91 9.64 10.36 19.36
CA SER A 91 8.74 11.13 18.50
C SER A 91 9.03 10.82 17.03
N PHE A 92 8.00 10.48 16.28
CA PHE A 92 8.12 10.16 14.86
C PHE A 92 8.75 11.32 14.09
N LEU A 93 9.74 11.00 13.25
CA LEU A 93 10.55 11.94 12.46
C LEU A 93 11.41 12.92 13.29
N SER A 94 11.51 12.77 14.60
CA SER A 94 12.49 13.56 15.39
C SER A 94 13.93 13.25 14.97
N PRO A 95 14.91 14.10 15.32
CA PRO A 95 16.32 13.80 15.05
C PRO A 95 16.79 12.45 15.58
N GLU A 96 16.34 12.07 16.77
CA GLU A 96 16.62 10.79 17.42
C GLU A 96 15.99 9.62 16.63
N TRP A 97 14.73 9.77 16.22
CA TRP A 97 14.06 8.79 15.38
C TRP A 97 14.77 8.62 14.04
N MET A 98 15.16 9.73 13.40
CA MET A 98 15.90 9.70 12.14
C MET A 98 17.32 9.10 12.29
N LYS A 99 17.92 9.21 13.48
CA LYS A 99 19.17 8.52 13.80
C LYS A 99 18.96 7.00 13.82
N MET A 100 17.89 6.53 14.45
CA MET A 100 17.56 5.10 14.50
C MET A 100 17.25 4.55 13.10
N LEU A 101 16.54 5.31 12.28
CA LEU A 101 16.28 4.92 10.89
C LEU A 101 17.59 4.77 10.09
N ARG A 102 18.50 5.72 10.20
CA ARG A 102 19.82 5.63 9.52
C ARG A 102 20.61 4.42 9.99
N HIS A 103 20.68 4.20 11.29
CA HIS A 103 21.34 3.03 11.85
C HIS A 103 20.75 1.73 11.30
N THR A 104 19.42 1.63 11.25
CA THR A 104 18.72 0.48 10.68
C THR A 104 19.05 0.25 9.21
N GLN A 105 19.12 1.33 8.41
CA GLN A 105 19.48 1.25 6.99
C GLN A 105 20.94 0.79 6.80
N ASP A 106 21.87 1.28 7.64
CA ASP A 106 23.29 0.91 7.55
C ASP A 106 23.49 -0.57 7.95
N GLU A 107 22.81 -1.02 8.99
CA GLU A 107 22.80 -2.42 9.40
C GLU A 107 22.13 -3.33 8.36
N GLY A 108 21.02 -2.88 7.76
CA GLY A 108 20.37 -3.59 6.65
C GLY A 108 21.32 -3.81 5.47
N LYS A 109 22.07 -2.76 5.07
CA LYS A 109 23.10 -2.89 4.03
C LYS A 109 24.21 -3.86 4.44
N ARG A 110 24.68 -3.80 5.69
CA ARG A 110 25.70 -4.72 6.21
C ARG A 110 25.26 -6.18 6.14
N LEU A 111 23.99 -6.45 6.40
CA LEU A 111 23.44 -7.81 6.52
C LEU A 111 22.76 -8.31 5.23
N GLY A 112 22.64 -7.47 4.21
CA GLY A 112 21.94 -7.79 2.98
C GLY A 112 20.42 -7.97 3.17
N ILE A 113 19.85 -7.17 4.09
CA ILE A 113 18.39 -7.08 4.35
C ILE A 113 17.86 -5.77 3.77
N GLU A 114 16.81 -5.83 2.98
CA GLU A 114 16.10 -4.66 2.47
C GLU A 114 15.30 -3.99 3.61
N ILE A 115 15.39 -2.67 3.68
CA ILE A 115 14.69 -1.87 4.69
C ILE A 115 13.63 -1.02 4.01
N ASP A 116 12.38 -1.45 4.14
CA ASP A 116 11.21 -0.70 3.75
C ASP A 116 10.58 0.02 4.95
N MET A 117 9.75 1.00 4.68
CA MET A 117 9.00 1.72 5.71
C MET A 117 7.63 2.14 5.17
N ASN A 118 6.59 2.02 5.97
CA ASN A 118 5.32 2.64 5.64
C ASN A 118 5.41 4.18 5.77
N THR A 119 4.52 4.89 5.07
CA THR A 119 4.58 6.35 4.88
C THR A 119 4.02 7.16 6.05
N GLY A 120 3.76 6.56 7.20
CA GLY A 120 3.19 7.25 8.35
C GLY A 120 3.37 6.51 9.65
N THR A 121 2.89 7.08 10.72
CA THR A 121 2.83 6.45 12.03
C THR A 121 1.39 6.09 12.39
N GLY A 122 1.20 4.97 13.06
CA GLY A 122 -0.11 4.48 13.47
C GLY A 122 -0.84 3.68 12.39
N TRP A 123 -1.95 3.10 12.81
CA TRP A 123 -2.82 2.31 11.96
C TRP A 123 -4.30 2.63 12.25
N PRO A 124 -5.04 3.29 11.35
CA PRO A 124 -4.65 3.77 10.01
C PRO A 124 -3.62 4.91 10.07
N PHE A 125 -3.00 5.20 8.91
CA PHE A 125 -1.95 6.21 8.80
C PHE A 125 -2.37 7.57 9.37
N GLY A 126 -1.43 8.21 10.02
CA GLY A 126 -1.57 9.50 10.64
C GLY A 126 -0.45 9.73 11.63
N GLY A 127 -0.52 10.81 12.37
CA GLY A 127 0.41 11.15 13.42
C GLY A 127 -0.02 12.41 14.14
N PRO A 128 0.64 12.79 15.22
CA PRO A 128 0.32 14.00 15.96
C PRO A 128 0.48 15.28 15.12
N GLU A 129 1.30 15.23 14.07
CA GLU A 129 1.56 16.35 13.14
C GLU A 129 0.48 16.51 12.06
N VAL A 130 -0.49 15.59 11.97
CA VAL A 130 -1.54 15.65 10.95
C VAL A 130 -2.66 16.59 11.39
N ASP A 131 -2.59 17.82 10.88
CA ASP A 131 -3.63 18.83 11.07
C ASP A 131 -4.93 18.48 10.33
N MET A 132 -6.02 19.18 10.69
CA MET A 132 -7.31 19.02 10.04
C MET A 132 -7.26 19.30 8.53
N LYS A 133 -6.39 20.20 8.07
CA LYS A 133 -6.19 20.50 6.63
C LYS A 133 -5.66 19.28 5.86
N ASP A 134 -4.78 18.49 6.49
CA ASP A 134 -4.10 17.33 5.90
C ASP A 134 -4.83 16.02 6.22
N ALA A 135 -5.83 16.06 7.10
CA ALA A 135 -6.61 14.89 7.50
C ALA A 135 -7.43 14.31 6.34
N ALA A 136 -7.69 13.00 6.42
CA ALA A 136 -8.43 12.24 5.42
C ALA A 136 -9.78 12.87 5.07
N THR A 137 -10.08 12.95 3.78
CA THR A 137 -11.29 13.53 3.23
C THR A 137 -12.29 12.48 2.79
N LYS A 138 -13.54 12.91 2.57
CA LYS A 138 -14.61 12.11 2.00
C LYS A 138 -15.45 12.91 1.02
N ALA A 139 -15.99 12.24 0.02
CA ALA A 139 -17.00 12.80 -0.86
C ALA A 139 -18.36 12.85 -0.15
N ILE A 140 -19.06 13.97 -0.27
CA ILE A 140 -20.41 14.17 0.27
C ILE A 140 -21.31 14.60 -0.89
N PHE A 141 -22.24 13.73 -1.24
CA PHE A 141 -23.18 13.95 -2.32
C PHE A 141 -24.52 14.43 -1.77
N GLN A 142 -25.10 15.43 -2.44
CA GLN A 142 -26.47 15.88 -2.21
C GLN A 142 -27.16 15.98 -3.55
N SER A 143 -28.38 15.45 -3.67
CA SER A 143 -29.15 15.54 -4.91
C SER A 143 -30.49 16.26 -4.72
N TYR A 144 -30.95 16.89 -5.80
CA TYR A 144 -32.15 17.71 -5.86
C TYR A 144 -32.86 17.43 -7.20
N GLN A 145 -34.15 17.12 -7.13
CA GLN A 145 -34.99 16.95 -8.33
C GLN A 145 -35.65 18.31 -8.66
N VAL A 146 -35.54 18.73 -9.91
CA VAL A 146 -36.13 19.96 -10.39
C VAL A 146 -36.88 19.73 -11.70
N LYS A 147 -37.93 20.51 -11.91
CA LYS A 147 -38.70 20.53 -13.16
C LYS A 147 -38.18 21.63 -14.07
N GLY A 148 -38.16 21.37 -15.37
CA GLY A 148 -37.79 22.34 -16.37
C GLY A 148 -38.82 23.47 -16.58
N GLY A 149 -38.36 24.56 -17.19
CA GLY A 149 -39.15 25.70 -17.57
C GLY A 149 -39.13 26.82 -16.54
N GLU A 150 -38.62 26.63 -15.32
CA GLU A 150 -38.63 27.59 -14.25
C GLU A 150 -37.22 27.99 -13.78
N ALA A 151 -37.11 29.21 -13.25
CA ALA A 151 -35.90 29.60 -12.53
C ALA A 151 -35.96 29.03 -11.11
N VAL A 152 -34.85 28.40 -10.69
CA VAL A 152 -34.72 27.86 -9.33
C VAL A 152 -33.66 28.59 -8.51
N SER A 153 -33.94 28.72 -7.21
CA SER A 153 -33.02 29.19 -6.20
C SER A 153 -32.97 28.14 -5.09
N LEU A 154 -31.91 27.38 -5.03
CA LEU A 154 -31.78 26.21 -4.14
C LEU A 154 -30.66 26.42 -3.14
N ASP A 155 -30.94 26.22 -1.86
CA ASP A 155 -29.90 26.06 -0.85
C ASP A 155 -29.26 24.67 -1.05
N VAL A 156 -28.07 24.69 -1.62
CA VAL A 156 -27.25 23.48 -1.86
C VAL A 156 -26.12 23.35 -0.86
N SER A 157 -26.09 24.19 0.18
CA SER A 157 -25.07 24.11 1.24
C SER A 157 -25.01 22.73 1.84
N VAL A 158 -23.80 22.33 2.36
CA VAL A 158 -23.64 21.05 3.02
C VAL A 158 -24.57 20.92 4.24
N ARG A 159 -25.37 19.85 4.28
CA ARG A 159 -26.41 19.62 5.30
C ARG A 159 -25.83 19.21 6.66
N ASP A 160 -24.73 18.44 6.65
CA ASP A 160 -24.07 18.01 7.90
C ASP A 160 -23.40 19.21 8.58
N LYS A 161 -23.91 19.58 9.76
CA LYS A 161 -23.42 20.72 10.56
C LYS A 161 -21.94 20.62 10.92
N ARG A 162 -21.42 19.40 11.10
CA ARG A 162 -20.00 19.17 11.41
C ARG A 162 -19.10 19.45 10.20
N GLN A 163 -19.64 19.28 9.00
CA GLN A 163 -18.92 19.50 7.75
C GLN A 163 -18.92 20.98 7.33
N LYS A 164 -19.91 21.78 7.76
CA LYS A 164 -20.04 23.20 7.36
C LYS A 164 -18.73 24.02 7.45
N PRO A 165 -17.94 23.94 8.54
CA PRO A 165 -16.71 24.73 8.64
C PRO A 165 -15.53 24.18 7.83
N VAL A 166 -15.60 22.95 7.31
CA VAL A 166 -14.43 22.25 6.71
C VAL A 166 -14.70 21.73 5.31
N ALA A 167 -15.95 21.55 4.91
CA ALA A 167 -16.29 21.09 3.58
C ALA A 167 -16.23 22.22 2.57
N HIS A 168 -15.73 21.93 1.39
CA HIS A 168 -15.73 22.86 0.26
C HIS A 168 -16.45 22.23 -0.94
N LEU A 169 -17.13 23.08 -1.70
CA LEU A 169 -17.80 22.68 -2.93
C LEU A 169 -16.75 22.24 -3.95
N SER A 170 -16.90 21.04 -4.49
CA SER A 170 -16.09 20.52 -5.58
C SER A 170 -16.76 20.76 -6.93
N CYS A 171 -18.02 20.36 -7.07
CA CYS A 171 -18.81 20.65 -8.25
C CYS A 171 -20.32 20.55 -7.99
N ALA A 172 -21.09 21.17 -8.88
CA ALA A 172 -22.54 20.98 -9.01
C ALA A 172 -22.84 20.61 -10.47
N MET A 173 -23.49 19.47 -10.68
CA MET A 173 -23.78 18.94 -12.01
C MET A 173 -25.28 18.69 -12.15
N ALA A 174 -25.86 19.03 -13.30
CA ALA A 174 -27.24 18.72 -13.61
C ALA A 174 -27.33 17.65 -14.71
N TYR A 175 -28.17 16.66 -14.50
CA TYR A 175 -28.40 15.55 -15.41
C TYR A 175 -29.87 15.53 -15.83
N SER A 176 -30.14 15.44 -17.13
CA SER A 176 -31.51 15.30 -17.64
C SER A 176 -31.87 13.85 -17.94
N ASP A 177 -33.17 13.58 -17.99
CA ASP A 177 -33.72 12.31 -18.50
C ASP A 177 -33.31 12.01 -19.95
N LYS A 178 -32.94 13.04 -20.73
CA LYS A 178 -32.43 12.95 -22.10
C LYS A 178 -30.91 12.77 -22.19
N LYS A 179 -30.25 12.40 -21.10
CA LYS A 179 -28.78 12.20 -20.99
C LYS A 179 -27.92 13.44 -21.24
N HIS A 180 -28.47 14.65 -21.06
CA HIS A 180 -27.66 15.86 -21.04
C HIS A 180 -27.01 16.01 -19.66
N CYS A 181 -25.79 16.52 -19.67
CA CYS A 181 -25.03 16.85 -18.45
C CYS A 181 -24.53 18.28 -18.55
N LEU A 182 -24.84 19.08 -17.52
CA LEU A 182 -24.43 20.49 -17.45
C LEU A 182 -23.65 20.73 -16.17
N ASN A 183 -22.56 21.50 -16.27
CA ASN A 183 -21.80 21.94 -15.10
C ASN A 183 -22.40 23.24 -14.57
N LEU A 184 -22.92 23.20 -13.36
CA LEU A 184 -23.55 24.33 -12.67
C LEU A 184 -22.68 24.91 -11.55
N THR A 185 -21.43 24.52 -11.43
CA THR A 185 -20.56 24.93 -10.32
C THR A 185 -20.44 26.45 -10.20
N SER A 186 -20.34 27.15 -11.33
CA SER A 186 -20.27 28.61 -11.38
C SER A 186 -21.58 29.31 -11.06
N TYR A 187 -22.68 28.60 -10.97
CA TYR A 187 -24.00 29.14 -10.59
C TYR A 187 -24.28 29.04 -9.09
N VAL A 188 -23.31 28.46 -8.33
CA VAL A 188 -23.41 28.35 -6.87
C VAL A 188 -22.64 29.50 -6.22
N HIS A 189 -23.32 30.35 -5.50
CA HIS A 189 -22.74 31.46 -4.72
C HIS A 189 -23.25 31.38 -3.29
N ASP A 190 -22.36 31.42 -2.33
CA ASP A 190 -22.67 31.33 -0.88
C ASP A 190 -23.60 30.17 -0.51
N GLY A 191 -23.44 29.04 -1.20
CA GLY A 191 -24.26 27.83 -0.99
C GLY A 191 -25.63 27.88 -1.65
N ILE A 192 -25.97 28.94 -2.39
CA ILE A 192 -27.21 29.07 -3.15
C ILE A 192 -26.93 28.88 -4.63
N LEU A 193 -27.59 27.89 -5.24
CA LEU A 193 -27.57 27.66 -6.68
C LEU A 193 -28.74 28.43 -7.32
N GLN A 194 -28.43 29.32 -8.26
CA GLN A 194 -29.41 30.02 -9.09
C GLN A 194 -29.29 29.56 -10.53
N TRP A 195 -30.36 29.00 -11.08
CA TRP A 195 -30.31 28.43 -12.42
C TRP A 195 -31.67 28.48 -13.13
N GLN A 196 -31.63 28.83 -14.42
CA GLN A 196 -32.79 28.72 -15.31
C GLN A 196 -32.82 27.30 -15.86
N VAL A 197 -33.77 26.48 -15.41
CA VAL A 197 -33.85 25.06 -15.75
C VAL A 197 -34.41 24.90 -17.16
N PRO A 198 -33.70 24.25 -18.09
CA PRO A 198 -34.26 23.91 -19.42
C PRO A 198 -35.44 22.95 -19.30
N GLU A 199 -36.27 22.89 -20.35
CA GLU A 199 -37.43 21.97 -20.38
C GLU A 199 -37.05 20.52 -20.11
N GLY A 200 -37.87 19.80 -19.34
CA GLY A 200 -37.68 18.40 -18.99
C GLY A 200 -37.56 18.13 -17.50
N LYS A 201 -37.09 16.94 -17.14
CA LYS A 201 -36.79 16.56 -15.75
C LYS A 201 -35.30 16.59 -15.54
N TRP A 202 -34.88 17.18 -14.44
CA TRP A 202 -33.45 17.30 -14.11
C TRP A 202 -33.17 16.87 -12.69
N GLU A 203 -32.03 16.21 -12.51
CA GLU A 203 -31.42 15.93 -11.22
C GLU A 203 -30.15 16.76 -11.09
N ILE A 204 -30.06 17.55 -10.03
CA ILE A 204 -28.84 18.30 -9.68
C ILE A 204 -28.11 17.48 -8.62
N VAL A 205 -26.86 17.15 -8.87
CA VAL A 205 -25.96 16.47 -7.92
C VAL A 205 -24.86 17.41 -7.54
N VAL A 206 -24.76 17.68 -6.24
CA VAL A 206 -23.73 18.56 -5.68
C VAL A 206 -22.74 17.72 -4.89
N LEU A 207 -21.46 17.88 -5.19
CA LEU A 207 -20.35 17.22 -4.53
C LEU A 207 -19.59 18.20 -3.66
N TYR A 208 -19.49 17.88 -2.38
CA TYR A 208 -18.58 18.52 -1.44
C TYR A 208 -17.46 17.55 -1.07
N VAL A 209 -16.27 18.09 -0.86
CA VAL A 209 -15.15 17.39 -0.21
C VAL A 209 -15.13 17.83 1.25
N GLY A 210 -15.43 16.90 2.13
CA GLY A 210 -15.43 17.11 3.58
C GLY A 210 -14.37 16.27 4.28
N LYS A 211 -14.34 16.31 5.63
CA LYS A 211 -13.40 15.55 6.45
C LYS A 211 -14.05 14.28 7.01
N THR A 212 -13.28 13.20 7.13
CA THR A 212 -13.78 11.96 7.74
C THR A 212 -13.99 12.11 9.24
N PHE A 213 -13.27 12.99 9.91
CA PHE A 213 -13.18 13.14 11.38
C PHE A 213 -12.77 11.83 12.09
N GLN A 214 -12.12 10.96 11.37
CA GLN A 214 -11.60 9.72 11.94
C GLN A 214 -10.44 10.05 12.89
N LYS A 215 -10.47 9.45 14.07
CA LYS A 215 -9.41 9.55 15.06
C LYS A 215 -8.88 8.17 15.39
N VAL A 216 -7.58 8.06 15.59
CA VAL A 216 -6.96 6.84 16.11
C VAL A 216 -7.30 6.74 17.60
N LYS A 217 -8.07 5.72 17.97
CA LYS A 217 -8.57 5.55 19.35
C LYS A 217 -7.51 5.00 20.32
N ARG A 218 -6.41 4.46 19.81
CA ARG A 218 -5.38 3.75 20.60
C ARG A 218 -4.05 4.50 20.66
N ALA A 219 -3.96 5.69 20.05
CA ALA A 219 -2.78 6.51 20.21
C ALA A 219 -2.62 6.91 21.67
N ALA A 220 -1.41 6.78 22.20
CA ALA A 220 -1.06 7.44 23.46
C ALA A 220 -1.24 8.95 23.31
N PRO A 221 -1.54 9.69 24.38
CA PRO A 221 -1.52 11.14 24.35
C PRO A 221 -0.09 11.62 24.00
N GLY A 222 0.05 12.40 22.97
CA GLY A 222 1.35 12.95 22.55
C GLY A 222 1.48 13.14 21.09
#